data_acd03b5f84fe6e0d3d9cfe5263159720
#
_entry.id   acd03b5f84fe6e0d3d9cfe5263159720
#
_cell.length_a   1.000
_cell.length_b   1.000
_cell.length_c   1.000
_cell.angle_alpha   90.00
_cell.angle_beta   90.00
_cell.angle_gamma   90.00
#
_symmetry.space_group_name_H-M   'P 1'
#
loop_
_entity.id
_entity.type
_entity.pdbx_description
1 polymer ?
#
loop_
_entity_poly.entity_id
_entity_poly.type
_entity_poly.pdbx_seq_one_letter_code
_entity_poly.pdbx_strand_id
1 'polypeptide(L)'
;MTSDTPRTPHRSRPTRRTLLLGGGFAATGLLALGAGLAVAGAKERPLALVYDGPQGCDDCAPTIATVLKDSPRGYRVEYVGPGTGTALTAAALARAELYVQPGGGSDLDGVWSDLEPIADDLREWVQNGGSYLGLCFGAYLAGSEPGFDLLPGDAFGWAGSEGSTVPDDRDTVIPVTWRGDTRHVYFQDGPGFTIDDSADVDVLATYSDGTPAVLVAAYGKGRVGVAGPHPEADRSWYTEKGLSNSDGYSMDLAQDLIAATGR
;
A
#
# COMPACT_ATOMS: atom_id res chain seq x y z
N MET A 1 -59.11 -5.37 -38.52
CA MET A 1 -58.86 -5.47 -39.96
C MET A 1 -57.45 -5.99 -40.14
N THR A 2 -57.43 -7.22 -40.53
CA THR A 2 -56.60 -8.01 -41.46
C THR A 2 -55.13 -8.12 -41.05
N SER A 3 -54.72 -9.22 -40.39
CA SER A 3 -54.34 -10.54 -40.97
C SER A 3 -53.25 -10.42 -42.05
N ASP A 4 -52.04 -10.96 -41.79
CA ASP A 4 -51.69 -12.23 -42.42
C ASP A 4 -50.28 -12.70 -42.00
N THR A 5 -50.19 -13.89 -41.45
CA THR A 5 -49.09 -14.84 -41.50
C THR A 5 -49.39 -15.76 -42.72
N PRO A 6 -48.57 -16.65 -43.21
CA PRO A 6 -47.24 -17.20 -42.89
C PRO A 6 -46.40 -17.60 -44.15
N ARG A 7 -45.22 -18.22 -44.02
CA ARG A 7 -44.84 -19.49 -44.65
C ARG A 7 -43.33 -19.83 -44.57
N THR A 8 -43.02 -20.89 -43.87
CA THR A 8 -41.91 -21.80 -44.21
C THR A 8 -42.27 -22.62 -45.47
N PRO A 9 -41.32 -23.14 -46.25
CA PRO A 9 -40.72 -24.46 -46.00
C PRO A 9 -39.29 -24.61 -46.60
N HIS A 10 -38.46 -25.56 -46.44
CA HIS A 10 -38.42 -26.97 -46.67
C HIS A 10 -37.00 -27.54 -46.45
N ARG A 11 -36.99 -28.73 -45.96
CA ARG A 11 -35.87 -29.67 -45.82
C ARG A 11 -35.25 -30.06 -47.16
N SER A 12 -33.94 -30.41 -47.14
CA SER A 12 -33.44 -31.61 -47.84
C SER A 12 -32.06 -32.04 -47.31
N ARG A 13 -32.02 -33.26 -46.77
CA ARG A 13 -30.84 -34.12 -46.74
C ARG A 13 -30.77 -34.85 -48.10
N PRO A 14 -29.58 -35.25 -48.61
CA PRO A 14 -29.26 -36.68 -48.63
C PRO A 14 -27.78 -37.00 -48.45
N THR A 15 -27.52 -38.09 -47.89
CA THR A 15 -27.12 -39.46 -48.27
C THR A 15 -25.62 -39.77 -48.24
N ARG A 16 -25.36 -40.80 -47.46
CA ARG A 16 -24.12 -41.58 -47.32
C ARG A 16 -23.63 -42.12 -48.67
N ARG A 17 -22.31 -42.16 -48.81
CA ARG A 17 -21.65 -43.21 -49.60
C ARG A 17 -20.36 -43.65 -48.91
N THR A 18 -20.39 -44.88 -48.52
CA THR A 18 -19.29 -45.74 -48.06
C THR A 18 -18.45 -46.17 -49.24
N LEU A 19 -17.12 -46.13 -49.10
CA LEU A 19 -16.21 -46.99 -49.88
C LEU A 19 -15.04 -47.41 -49.02
N LEU A 20 -14.95 -48.70 -48.82
CA LEU A 20 -13.84 -49.44 -48.20
C LEU A 20 -12.79 -49.79 -49.26
N LEU A 21 -11.56 -50.03 -48.82
CA LEU A 21 -10.40 -50.83 -49.30
C LEU A 21 -9.14 -49.94 -49.34
N GLY A 22 -8.01 -50.28 -48.78
CA GLY A 22 -7.37 -51.48 -48.30
C GLY A 22 -5.93 -51.14 -47.97
N GLY A 23 -5.41 -51.76 -46.95
CA GLY A 23 -4.08 -52.25 -46.65
C GLY A 23 -2.83 -51.38 -46.79
N GLY A 24 -2.04 -51.38 -45.71
CA GLY A 24 -0.63 -50.99 -45.73
C GLY A 24 -0.08 -50.70 -44.31
N PHE A 25 0.49 -51.70 -43.65
CA PHE A 25 1.27 -51.52 -42.43
C PHE A 25 2.58 -50.76 -42.73
N ALA A 26 2.78 -49.61 -42.12
CA ALA A 26 4.12 -49.05 -41.89
C ALA A 26 4.14 -48.46 -40.50
N ALA A 27 4.82 -49.13 -39.59
CA ALA A 27 5.15 -48.63 -38.27
C ALA A 27 6.21 -47.53 -38.40
N THR A 28 5.83 -46.31 -38.16
CA THR A 28 6.75 -45.21 -37.90
C THR A 28 6.44 -44.64 -36.55
N GLY A 29 7.42 -44.79 -35.62
CA GLY A 29 7.33 -44.27 -34.28
C GLY A 29 7.24 -42.74 -34.29
N LEU A 30 6.12 -42.20 -33.79
CA LEU A 30 6.01 -40.80 -33.41
C LEU A 30 6.53 -40.66 -31.98
N LEU A 31 7.75 -40.12 -31.87
CA LEU A 31 8.21 -39.47 -30.66
C LEU A 31 7.30 -38.25 -30.42
N ALA A 32 6.32 -38.40 -29.54
CA ALA A 32 5.57 -37.27 -28.99
C ALA A 32 6.50 -36.47 -28.11
N LEU A 33 7.13 -35.44 -28.66
CA LEU A 33 7.70 -34.35 -27.89
C LEU A 33 6.53 -33.62 -27.20
N GLY A 34 6.26 -34.03 -25.98
CA GLY A 34 5.38 -33.28 -25.05
C GLY A 34 6.02 -31.94 -24.75
N ALA A 35 5.70 -30.90 -25.53
CA ALA A 35 5.93 -29.53 -25.11
C ALA A 35 5.02 -29.26 -23.94
N GLY A 36 5.54 -29.50 -22.73
CA GLY A 36 4.94 -28.99 -21.51
C GLY A 36 4.97 -27.47 -21.56
N LEU A 37 3.85 -26.86 -21.95
CA LEU A 37 3.62 -25.44 -21.68
C LEU A 37 3.63 -25.29 -20.15
N ALA A 38 4.78 -24.93 -19.59
CA ALA A 38 4.86 -24.40 -18.25
C ALA A 38 3.99 -23.12 -18.27
N VAL A 39 2.75 -23.23 -17.82
CA VAL A 39 1.95 -22.07 -17.42
C VAL A 39 2.75 -21.45 -16.29
N ALA A 40 3.51 -20.39 -16.59
CA ALA A 40 4.10 -19.55 -15.57
C ALA A 40 2.92 -19.06 -14.73
N GLY A 41 2.71 -19.65 -13.56
CA GLY A 41 1.69 -19.23 -12.62
C GLY A 41 1.88 -17.73 -12.39
N ALA A 42 0.87 -16.92 -12.66
CA ALA A 42 0.90 -15.52 -12.33
C ALA A 42 1.26 -15.44 -10.84
N LYS A 43 2.38 -14.79 -10.51
CA LYS A 43 2.82 -14.62 -9.12
C LYS A 43 1.68 -13.94 -8.39
N GLU A 44 1.18 -14.57 -7.32
CA GLU A 44 0.09 -13.99 -6.54
C GLU A 44 0.51 -12.60 -6.03
N ARG A 45 -0.37 -11.62 -6.19
CA ARG A 45 -0.09 -10.25 -5.75
C ARG A 45 0.03 -10.24 -4.23
N PRO A 46 1.07 -9.58 -3.67
CA PRO A 46 1.25 -9.52 -2.23
C PRO A 46 0.06 -8.84 -1.55
N LEU A 47 -0.27 -9.27 -0.34
CA LEU A 47 -1.34 -8.67 0.45
C LEU A 47 -0.78 -7.52 1.29
N ALA A 48 -1.44 -6.37 1.19
CA ALA A 48 -1.32 -5.27 2.13
C ALA A 48 -2.60 -5.17 2.98
N LEU A 49 -2.45 -5.12 4.29
CA LEU A 49 -3.52 -4.77 5.22
C LEU A 49 -3.46 -3.27 5.47
N VAL A 50 -4.56 -2.57 5.23
CA VAL A 50 -4.67 -1.13 5.48
C VAL A 50 -5.65 -0.90 6.61
N TYR A 51 -5.19 -0.26 7.69
CA TYR A 51 -6.08 0.10 8.80
C TYR A 51 -7.10 1.14 8.35
N ASP A 52 -8.36 0.91 8.70
CA ASP A 52 -9.51 1.77 8.37
C ASP A 52 -10.50 1.75 9.55
N GLY A 53 -10.04 2.24 10.68
CA GLY A 53 -10.80 2.33 11.93
C GLY A 53 -11.42 3.71 12.15
N PRO A 54 -12.23 3.87 13.22
CA PRO A 54 -13.05 5.06 13.46
C PRO A 54 -12.28 6.38 13.63
N GLN A 55 -11.00 6.30 14.01
CA GLN A 55 -10.14 7.47 14.22
C GLN A 55 -9.31 7.82 12.98
N GLY A 56 -9.49 7.10 11.87
CA GLY A 56 -8.90 7.43 10.57
C GLY A 56 -9.53 8.70 9.97
N CYS A 57 -8.86 9.36 9.05
CA CYS A 57 -9.51 10.38 8.22
C CYS A 57 -10.34 9.68 7.12
N ASP A 58 -11.41 10.33 6.64
CA ASP A 58 -12.40 9.71 5.76
C ASP A 58 -11.81 9.10 4.47
N ASP A 59 -10.74 9.69 3.95
CA ASP A 59 -10.11 9.30 2.67
C ASP A 59 -8.65 8.83 2.80
N CYS A 60 -8.05 8.81 3.98
CA CYS A 60 -6.66 8.38 4.17
C CYS A 60 -6.45 6.92 3.75
N ALA A 61 -7.29 6.02 4.23
CA ALA A 61 -7.18 4.59 3.90
C ALA A 61 -7.49 4.30 2.42
N PRO A 62 -8.54 4.84 1.78
CA PRO A 62 -8.79 4.68 0.34
C PRO A 62 -7.68 5.24 -0.53
N THR A 63 -7.10 6.40 -0.16
CA THR A 63 -6.03 7.05 -0.93
C THR A 63 -4.78 6.18 -0.96
N ILE A 64 -4.25 5.77 0.20
CA ILE A 64 -3.07 4.90 0.21
C ILE A 64 -3.34 3.52 -0.42
N ALA A 65 -4.56 3.00 -0.30
CA ALA A 65 -4.94 1.75 -0.95
C ALA A 65 -4.87 1.85 -2.49
N THR A 66 -5.17 3.01 -3.06
CA THR A 66 -5.03 3.27 -4.49
C THR A 66 -3.55 3.27 -4.89
N VAL A 67 -2.70 3.98 -4.15
CA VAL A 67 -1.24 4.00 -4.39
C VAL A 67 -0.63 2.61 -4.35
N LEU A 68 -1.02 1.79 -3.36
CA LEU A 68 -0.55 0.41 -3.20
C LEU A 68 -0.93 -0.48 -4.39
N LYS A 69 -2.17 -0.36 -4.88
CA LYS A 69 -2.65 -1.12 -6.04
C LYS A 69 -1.91 -0.75 -7.31
N ASP A 70 -1.57 0.54 -7.47
CA ASP A 70 -0.90 1.11 -8.63
C ASP A 70 0.65 1.05 -8.52
N SER A 71 1.18 0.64 -7.37
CA SER A 71 2.61 0.46 -7.18
C SER A 71 3.18 -0.66 -8.08
N PRO A 72 4.48 -0.67 -8.38
CA PRO A 72 5.10 -1.74 -9.18
C PRO A 72 4.89 -3.16 -8.62
N ARG A 73 4.70 -3.29 -7.31
CA ARG A 73 4.37 -4.58 -6.67
C ARG A 73 2.89 -4.96 -6.84
N GLY A 74 2.02 -3.97 -7.09
CA GLY A 74 0.60 -4.17 -7.35
C GLY A 74 -0.11 -4.91 -6.22
N TYR A 75 -0.06 -4.37 -5.00
CA TYR A 75 -0.64 -5.04 -3.83
C TYR A 75 -2.13 -5.35 -4.00
N ARG A 76 -2.56 -6.48 -3.48
CA ARG A 76 -3.94 -6.74 -3.12
C ARG A 76 -4.18 -6.11 -1.75
N VAL A 77 -5.20 -5.27 -1.63
CA VAL A 77 -5.51 -4.54 -0.40
C VAL A 77 -6.71 -5.15 0.30
N GLU A 78 -6.61 -5.31 1.61
CA GLU A 78 -7.68 -5.68 2.53
C GLU A 78 -7.73 -4.63 3.66
N TYR A 79 -8.90 -4.04 3.90
CA TYR A 79 -9.08 -3.11 5.01
C TYR A 79 -9.28 -3.88 6.30
N VAL A 80 -8.63 -3.41 7.37
CA VAL A 80 -8.68 -4.02 8.71
C VAL A 80 -8.95 -2.98 9.78
N GLY A 81 -9.60 -3.39 10.84
CA GLY A 81 -9.93 -2.53 11.98
C GLY A 81 -11.40 -2.56 12.34
N PRO A 82 -11.81 -1.86 13.42
CA PRO A 82 -13.20 -1.76 13.81
C PRO A 82 -14.08 -1.22 12.67
N GLY A 83 -15.16 -1.92 12.35
CA GLY A 83 -16.12 -1.51 11.30
C GLY A 83 -15.84 -2.01 9.89
N THR A 84 -14.65 -2.53 9.58
CA THR A 84 -14.28 -2.97 8.22
C THR A 84 -14.77 -4.38 7.85
N GLY A 85 -15.26 -5.15 8.82
CA GLY A 85 -15.60 -6.57 8.64
C GLY A 85 -14.41 -7.52 8.79
N THR A 86 -13.17 -7.04 8.80
CA THR A 86 -11.97 -7.82 9.06
C THR A 86 -11.21 -7.26 10.28
N ALA A 87 -11.14 -8.04 11.34
CA ALA A 87 -10.37 -7.65 12.51
C ALA A 87 -8.86 -7.71 12.23
N LEU A 88 -8.11 -6.73 12.76
CA LEU A 88 -6.65 -6.81 12.80
C LEU A 88 -6.24 -7.83 13.87
N THR A 89 -5.64 -8.93 13.43
CA THR A 89 -5.24 -10.05 14.29
C THR A 89 -3.90 -10.62 13.82
N ALA A 90 -3.22 -11.38 14.68
CA ALA A 90 -2.02 -12.13 14.30
C ALA A 90 -2.25 -13.02 13.05
N ALA A 91 -3.43 -13.65 12.93
CA ALA A 91 -3.79 -14.46 11.78
C ALA A 91 -3.98 -13.64 10.50
N ALA A 92 -4.47 -12.41 10.60
CA ALA A 92 -4.55 -11.48 9.48
C ALA A 92 -3.14 -11.04 9.05
N LEU A 93 -2.30 -10.63 10.00
CA LEU A 93 -0.90 -10.24 9.76
C LEU A 93 -0.11 -11.37 9.11
N ALA A 94 -0.26 -12.61 9.55
CA ALA A 94 0.46 -13.77 8.99
C ALA A 94 0.19 -14.01 7.49
N ARG A 95 -0.91 -13.49 6.92
CA ARG A 95 -1.25 -13.58 5.49
C ARG A 95 -0.66 -12.43 4.65
N ALA A 96 -0.18 -11.37 5.30
CA ALA A 96 0.22 -10.13 4.66
C ALA A 96 1.75 -10.01 4.53
N GLU A 97 2.18 -9.20 3.58
CA GLU A 97 3.57 -8.75 3.45
C GLU A 97 3.75 -7.33 4.00
N LEU A 98 2.68 -6.53 4.00
CA LEU A 98 2.68 -5.14 4.43
C LEU A 98 1.46 -4.84 5.30
N TYR A 99 1.68 -4.17 6.43
CA TYR A 99 0.65 -3.49 7.19
C TYR A 99 0.83 -1.98 7.04
N VAL A 100 -0.26 -1.29 6.78
CA VAL A 100 -0.26 0.17 6.60
C VAL A 100 -1.16 0.82 7.64
N GLN A 101 -0.58 1.73 8.40
CA GLN A 101 -1.30 2.63 9.29
C GLN A 101 -1.36 4.00 8.61
N PRO A 102 -2.50 4.39 8.05
CA PRO A 102 -2.65 5.67 7.35
C PRO A 102 -2.64 6.87 8.30
N GLY A 103 -2.81 8.06 7.73
CA GLY A 103 -3.16 9.26 8.45
C GLY A 103 -4.45 9.12 9.23
N GLY A 104 -4.69 10.00 10.18
CA GLY A 104 -5.86 9.94 11.06
C GLY A 104 -6.29 11.30 11.57
N GLY A 105 -7.25 11.27 12.48
CA GLY A 105 -7.66 12.45 13.24
C GLY A 105 -6.64 12.84 14.32
N SER A 106 -7.06 13.67 15.25
CA SER A 106 -6.21 14.20 16.32
C SER A 106 -6.22 13.37 17.62
N ASP A 107 -6.97 12.25 17.65
CA ASP A 107 -7.13 11.41 18.84
C ASP A 107 -6.20 10.18 18.79
N LEU A 108 -4.92 10.43 19.08
CA LEU A 108 -3.90 9.37 19.09
C LEU A 108 -4.17 8.32 20.19
N ASP A 109 -4.63 8.76 21.36
CA ASP A 109 -4.94 7.86 22.48
C ASP A 109 -6.16 6.97 22.14
N GLY A 110 -7.16 7.54 21.47
CA GLY A 110 -8.34 6.80 21.04
C GLY A 110 -8.02 5.68 20.08
N VAL A 111 -7.21 5.93 19.04
CA VAL A 111 -6.80 4.87 18.12
C VAL A 111 -5.86 3.88 18.80
N TRP A 112 -4.98 4.34 19.69
CA TRP A 112 -4.08 3.45 20.41
C TRP A 112 -4.84 2.44 21.26
N SER A 113 -5.94 2.86 21.91
CA SER A 113 -6.78 1.94 22.67
C SER A 113 -7.34 0.77 21.85
N ASP A 114 -7.56 0.98 20.54
CA ASP A 114 -8.00 -0.07 19.61
C ASP A 114 -6.83 -0.95 19.13
N LEU A 115 -5.61 -0.42 19.11
CA LEU A 115 -4.41 -1.08 18.55
C LEU A 115 -3.49 -1.68 19.61
N GLU A 116 -3.51 -1.20 20.85
CA GLU A 116 -2.70 -1.73 21.94
C GLU A 116 -2.85 -3.26 22.12
N PRO A 117 -4.07 -3.85 22.03
CA PRO A 117 -4.24 -5.28 22.18
C PRO A 117 -3.51 -6.14 21.14
N ILE A 118 -3.16 -5.59 19.97
CA ILE A 118 -2.46 -6.27 18.90
C ILE A 118 -0.98 -5.86 18.78
N ALA A 119 -0.52 -4.94 19.62
CA ALA A 119 0.80 -4.33 19.49
C ALA A 119 1.94 -5.35 19.56
N ASP A 120 1.89 -6.30 20.51
CA ASP A 120 2.90 -7.35 20.64
C ASP A 120 2.95 -8.26 19.42
N ASP A 121 1.79 -8.69 18.92
CA ASP A 121 1.70 -9.54 17.72
C ASP A 121 2.22 -8.80 16.48
N LEU A 122 1.96 -7.50 16.36
CA LEU A 122 2.44 -6.68 15.26
C LEU A 122 3.96 -6.51 15.32
N ARG A 123 4.52 -6.21 16.50
CA ARG A 123 5.98 -6.16 16.70
C ARG A 123 6.65 -7.48 16.34
N GLU A 124 6.11 -8.61 16.85
CA GLU A 124 6.64 -9.93 16.53
C GLU A 124 6.55 -10.24 15.04
N TRP A 125 5.44 -9.87 14.38
CA TRP A 125 5.26 -10.08 12.95
C TRP A 125 6.27 -9.27 12.14
N VAL A 126 6.50 -7.98 12.45
CA VAL A 126 7.54 -7.17 11.80
C VAL A 126 8.91 -7.75 12.06
N GLN A 127 9.23 -8.10 13.31
CA GLN A 127 10.51 -8.71 13.69
C GLN A 127 10.81 -9.98 12.90
N ASN A 128 9.78 -10.77 12.56
CA ASN A 128 9.89 -12.01 11.78
C ASN A 128 9.87 -11.78 10.26
N GLY A 129 9.70 -10.53 9.81
CA GLY A 129 9.85 -10.20 8.41
C GLY A 129 8.68 -9.53 7.74
N GLY A 130 7.64 -9.15 8.45
CA GLY A 130 6.61 -8.25 7.95
C GLY A 130 7.15 -6.83 7.71
N SER A 131 6.40 -6.04 6.97
CA SER A 131 6.73 -4.62 6.77
C SER A 131 5.62 -3.73 7.32
N TYR A 132 6.00 -2.68 8.04
CA TYR A 132 5.12 -1.64 8.54
C TYR A 132 5.30 -0.37 7.69
N LEU A 133 4.20 0.27 7.31
CA LEU A 133 4.19 1.58 6.67
C LEU A 133 3.28 2.51 7.47
N GLY A 134 3.84 3.55 8.06
CA GLY A 134 3.13 4.59 8.82
C GLY A 134 3.16 5.93 8.11
N LEU A 135 1.99 6.56 7.94
CA LEU A 135 1.85 7.86 7.31
C LEU A 135 1.23 8.84 8.29
N CYS A 136 1.85 10.01 8.51
CA CYS A 136 1.42 11.04 9.44
C CYS A 136 1.07 10.45 10.82
N PHE A 137 -0.19 10.28 11.12
CA PHE A 137 -0.70 9.65 12.34
C PHE A 137 -0.12 8.24 12.57
N GLY A 138 -0.06 7.43 11.51
CA GLY A 138 0.57 6.12 11.55
C GLY A 138 2.08 6.17 11.76
N ALA A 139 2.72 7.28 11.43
CA ALA A 139 4.13 7.48 11.69
C ALA A 139 4.40 7.85 13.16
N TYR A 140 3.48 8.58 13.82
CA TYR A 140 3.52 8.74 15.28
C TYR A 140 3.40 7.38 15.99
N LEU A 141 2.44 6.55 15.57
CA LEU A 141 2.22 5.22 16.15
C LEU A 141 3.39 4.24 15.94
N ALA A 142 4.32 4.52 15.03
CA ALA A 142 5.56 3.75 14.94
C ALA A 142 6.55 4.07 16.08
N GLY A 143 6.40 5.20 16.78
CA GLY A 143 7.15 5.59 17.96
C GLY A 143 6.77 4.79 19.20
N SER A 144 7.27 5.26 20.36
CA SER A 144 7.21 4.49 21.60
C SER A 144 5.95 4.73 22.45
N GLU A 145 5.47 5.99 22.60
CA GLU A 145 4.35 6.29 23.50
C GLU A 145 3.43 7.44 23.04
N PRO A 146 2.17 7.14 22.75
CA PRO A 146 1.61 5.80 22.55
C PRO A 146 2.01 5.26 21.20
N GLY A 147 2.43 3.99 21.13
CA GLY A 147 2.85 3.43 19.87
C GLY A 147 3.39 2.01 19.92
N PHE A 148 3.78 1.54 18.74
CA PHE A 148 4.26 0.18 18.52
C PHE A 148 5.74 -0.02 18.89
N ASP A 149 6.49 1.03 19.20
CA ASP A 149 7.93 0.97 19.51
C ASP A 149 8.73 0.22 18.40
N LEU A 150 8.54 0.67 17.16
CA LEU A 150 9.15 0.07 15.98
C LEU A 150 10.33 0.89 15.44
N LEU A 151 10.50 2.14 15.89
CA LEU A 151 11.56 3.02 15.42
C LEU A 151 12.82 2.87 16.26
N PRO A 152 14.01 2.94 15.65
CA PRO A 152 15.26 3.13 16.39
C PRO A 152 15.44 4.63 16.71
N GLY A 153 14.74 5.11 17.70
CA GLY A 153 14.54 6.50 18.06
C GLY A 153 13.08 6.76 18.33
N ASP A 154 12.59 7.96 18.03
CA ASP A 154 11.18 8.29 18.30
C ASP A 154 10.59 9.29 17.30
N ALA A 155 9.25 9.44 17.32
CA ALA A 155 8.48 10.42 16.57
C ALA A 155 8.07 11.57 17.48
N PHE A 156 8.12 12.80 16.98
CA PHE A 156 7.69 13.99 17.74
C PHE A 156 6.95 14.99 16.83
N GLY A 157 6.10 15.83 17.40
CA GLY A 157 5.40 16.88 16.66
C GLY A 157 6.38 17.88 16.06
N TRP A 158 6.47 17.92 14.71
CA TRP A 158 7.38 18.83 14.03
C TRP A 158 6.77 20.22 13.84
N ALA A 159 5.46 20.34 13.55
CA ALA A 159 4.79 21.62 13.45
C ALA A 159 4.91 22.41 14.77
N GLY A 160 5.29 23.69 14.69
CA GLY A 160 5.51 24.53 15.86
C GLY A 160 6.77 24.24 16.69
N SER A 161 7.56 23.22 16.34
CA SER A 161 8.84 22.94 17.01
C SER A 161 9.93 23.93 16.60
N GLU A 162 11.05 23.95 17.35
CA GLU A 162 12.20 24.78 17.02
C GLU A 162 12.80 24.36 15.66
N GLY A 163 12.96 25.31 14.74
CA GLY A 163 13.44 25.07 13.39
C GLY A 163 12.36 24.78 12.36
N SER A 164 11.13 24.43 12.79
CA SER A 164 10.01 24.19 11.89
C SER A 164 9.60 25.48 11.16
N THR A 165 9.29 25.35 9.86
CA THR A 165 8.72 26.43 9.06
C THR A 165 7.19 26.44 9.09
N VAL A 166 6.57 25.46 9.74
CA VAL A 166 5.11 25.32 9.89
C VAL A 166 4.72 25.67 11.31
N PRO A 167 3.93 26.75 11.54
CA PRO A 167 3.66 27.25 12.87
C PRO A 167 2.54 26.48 13.61
N ASP A 168 1.71 25.74 12.91
CA ASP A 168 0.49 25.11 13.45
C ASP A 168 0.11 23.85 12.63
N ASP A 169 -1.02 23.25 13.00
CA ASP A 169 -1.57 22.00 12.47
C ASP A 169 -2.39 22.14 11.18
N ARG A 170 -2.39 23.32 10.54
CA ARG A 170 -3.19 23.53 9.32
C ARG A 170 -2.59 22.85 8.10
N ASP A 171 -3.50 22.37 7.24
CA ASP A 171 -3.12 21.84 5.93
C ASP A 171 -2.28 22.83 5.12
N THR A 172 -1.14 22.37 4.63
CA THR A 172 -0.20 23.19 3.87
C THR A 172 0.61 22.35 2.87
N VAL A 173 1.43 23.02 2.08
CA VAL A 173 2.43 22.39 1.20
C VAL A 173 3.81 22.86 1.65
N ILE A 174 4.68 21.92 1.95
CA ILE A 174 6.02 22.21 2.45
C ILE A 174 7.12 21.70 1.51
N PRO A 175 8.27 22.38 1.45
CA PRO A 175 9.45 21.82 0.84
C PRO A 175 10.08 20.75 1.75
N VAL A 176 10.51 19.67 1.14
CA VAL A 176 11.36 18.64 1.74
C VAL A 176 12.55 18.36 0.82
N THR A 177 13.67 17.91 1.38
CA THR A 177 14.76 17.38 0.58
C THR A 177 14.60 15.86 0.50
N TRP A 178 14.09 15.37 -0.64
CA TRP A 178 13.84 13.95 -0.89
C TRP A 178 14.96 13.38 -1.76
N ARG A 179 15.74 12.44 -1.23
CA ARG A 179 16.93 11.84 -1.90
C ARG A 179 17.89 12.87 -2.52
N GLY A 180 17.98 14.04 -1.87
CA GLY A 180 18.84 15.15 -2.30
C GLY A 180 18.18 16.20 -3.19
N ASP A 181 16.96 15.96 -3.68
CA ASP A 181 16.21 16.91 -4.50
C ASP A 181 15.14 17.65 -3.67
N THR A 182 14.97 18.94 -3.90
CA THR A 182 13.89 19.69 -3.28
C THR A 182 12.57 19.30 -3.94
N ARG A 183 11.62 18.82 -3.13
CA ARG A 183 10.27 18.46 -3.54
C ARG A 183 9.25 19.13 -2.63
N HIS A 184 8.05 19.39 -3.15
CA HIS A 184 6.96 19.92 -2.35
C HIS A 184 5.91 18.82 -2.10
N VAL A 185 5.49 18.69 -0.84
CA VAL A 185 4.55 17.64 -0.42
C VAL A 185 3.45 18.24 0.46
N TYR A 186 2.30 17.59 0.45
CA TYR A 186 1.21 17.90 1.37
C TYR A 186 1.62 17.59 2.80
N PHE A 187 1.26 18.47 3.72
CA PHE A 187 1.58 18.35 5.14
C PHE A 187 0.41 18.81 6.00
N GLN A 188 0.11 18.03 7.02
CA GLN A 188 -0.85 18.38 8.07
C GLN A 188 -0.41 17.67 9.35
N ASP A 189 0.27 18.42 10.23
CA ASP A 189 0.66 18.01 11.59
C ASP A 189 1.40 16.66 11.72
N GLY A 190 2.17 16.28 10.69
CA GLY A 190 2.92 15.03 10.70
C GLY A 190 4.21 15.13 11.56
N PRO A 191 4.75 13.98 12.02
CA PRO A 191 5.95 13.97 12.86
C PRO A 191 7.25 14.31 12.14
N GLY A 192 8.22 14.79 12.92
CA GLY A 192 9.63 14.62 12.68
C GLY A 192 10.15 13.41 13.47
N PHE A 193 11.35 12.94 13.13
CA PHE A 193 11.94 11.77 13.78
C PHE A 193 13.29 12.09 14.41
N THR A 194 13.50 11.53 15.61
CA THR A 194 14.85 11.35 16.18
C THR A 194 15.36 9.96 15.79
N ILE A 195 16.66 9.82 15.63
CA ILE A 195 17.30 8.55 15.26
C ILE A 195 18.47 8.33 16.23
N ASP A 196 18.57 7.12 16.76
CA ASP A 196 19.69 6.72 17.62
C ASP A 196 21.00 6.71 16.84
N ASP A 197 22.10 7.17 17.43
CA ASP A 197 23.40 7.37 16.78
C ASP A 197 23.95 6.16 16.03
N SER A 198 23.59 4.94 16.45
CA SER A 198 24.10 3.69 15.88
C SER A 198 23.08 2.97 14.96
N ALA A 199 21.93 3.57 14.72
CA ALA A 199 20.87 2.93 13.97
C ALA A 199 21.16 2.90 12.45
N ASP A 200 20.86 1.76 11.83
CA ASP A 200 20.89 1.60 10.37
C ASP A 200 19.55 2.05 9.78
N VAL A 201 19.50 3.30 9.35
CA VAL A 201 18.28 3.95 8.85
C VAL A 201 18.56 4.59 7.49
N ASP A 202 17.70 4.33 6.52
CA ASP A 202 17.67 5.04 5.23
C ASP A 202 16.76 6.26 5.35
N VAL A 203 17.33 7.45 5.51
CA VAL A 203 16.57 8.72 5.52
C VAL A 203 16.27 9.11 4.09
N LEU A 204 15.03 8.95 3.66
CA LEU A 204 14.57 9.27 2.31
C LEU A 204 14.35 10.77 2.13
N ALA A 205 13.87 11.45 3.17
CA ALA A 205 13.64 12.89 3.13
C ALA A 205 13.90 13.57 4.47
N THR A 206 14.30 14.84 4.40
CA THR A 206 14.43 15.75 5.55
C THR A 206 13.53 16.97 5.36
N TYR A 207 13.07 17.53 6.46
CA TYR A 207 12.47 18.86 6.51
C TYR A 207 13.55 19.95 6.25
N SER A 208 13.12 21.20 6.15
CA SER A 208 13.99 22.34 5.84
C SER A 208 15.06 22.63 6.90
N ASP A 209 14.83 22.21 8.14
CA ASP A 209 15.76 22.32 9.28
C ASP A 209 16.74 21.13 9.37
N GLY A 210 16.63 20.15 8.48
CA GLY A 210 17.43 18.94 8.46
C GLY A 210 16.86 17.79 9.29
N THR A 211 15.75 18.00 10.00
CA THR A 211 15.05 16.93 10.74
C THR A 211 14.59 15.83 9.77
N PRO A 212 14.82 14.53 10.07
CA PRO A 212 14.26 13.44 9.29
C PRO A 212 12.73 13.54 9.18
N ALA A 213 12.22 13.52 7.94
CA ALA A 213 10.81 13.64 7.61
C ALA A 213 10.22 12.33 7.09
N VAL A 214 11.06 11.53 6.41
CA VAL A 214 10.68 10.22 5.85
C VAL A 214 11.89 9.31 5.99
N LEU A 215 11.66 8.12 6.54
CA LEU A 215 12.74 7.15 6.72
C LEU A 215 12.24 5.70 6.61
N VAL A 216 13.19 4.80 6.40
CA VAL A 216 13.00 3.35 6.48
C VAL A 216 14.07 2.78 7.40
N ALA A 217 13.63 2.06 8.42
CA ALA A 217 14.50 1.37 9.37
C ALA A 217 14.33 -0.15 9.29
N ALA A 218 15.36 -0.88 9.67
CA ALA A 218 15.26 -2.31 9.92
C ALA A 218 14.65 -2.55 11.30
N TYR A 219 13.77 -3.57 11.42
CA TYR A 219 13.26 -4.07 12.69
C TYR A 219 13.30 -5.59 12.65
N GLY A 220 14.32 -6.17 13.26
CA GLY A 220 14.60 -7.60 13.12
C GLY A 220 14.85 -8.01 11.67
N LYS A 221 13.98 -8.87 11.11
CA LYS A 221 14.01 -9.27 9.70
C LYS A 221 13.09 -8.41 8.83
N GLY A 222 12.24 -7.60 9.44
CA GLY A 222 11.27 -6.74 8.78
C GLY A 222 11.77 -5.34 8.51
N ARG A 223 10.86 -4.49 8.06
CA ARG A 223 11.12 -3.08 7.75
C ARG A 223 10.01 -2.19 8.24
N VAL A 224 10.38 -0.99 8.64
CA VAL A 224 9.47 0.05 9.10
C VAL A 224 9.72 1.28 8.25
N GLY A 225 8.77 1.63 7.41
CA GLY A 225 8.78 2.87 6.63
C GLY A 225 7.83 3.87 7.25
N VAL A 226 8.26 5.11 7.45
CA VAL A 226 7.43 6.16 8.01
C VAL A 226 7.59 7.48 7.27
N ALA A 227 6.50 8.23 7.17
CA ALA A 227 6.49 9.59 6.62
C ALA A 227 5.66 10.52 7.50
N GLY A 228 6.25 11.65 7.90
CA GLY A 228 5.53 12.74 8.53
C GLY A 228 4.61 13.46 7.54
N PRO A 229 5.11 13.95 6.38
CA PRO A 229 4.26 14.50 5.34
C PRO A 229 3.47 13.41 4.61
N HIS A 230 2.52 13.83 3.75
CA HIS A 230 1.63 12.96 2.99
C HIS A 230 2.04 12.87 1.51
N PRO A 231 3.03 12.02 1.15
CA PRO A 231 3.38 11.83 -0.26
C PRO A 231 2.27 11.14 -1.06
N GLU A 232 1.34 10.45 -0.39
CA GLU A 232 0.19 9.79 -0.97
C GLU A 232 -0.97 10.73 -1.30
N ALA A 233 -0.94 11.99 -0.79
CA ALA A 233 -2.03 12.94 -0.97
C ALA A 233 -2.39 13.13 -2.44
N ASP A 234 -3.63 12.85 -2.78
CA ASP A 234 -4.14 12.98 -4.14
C ASP A 234 -4.67 14.40 -4.42
N ARG A 235 -5.20 14.59 -5.61
CA ARG A 235 -5.72 15.89 -6.05
C ARG A 235 -6.81 16.44 -5.14
N SER A 236 -7.68 15.59 -4.58
CA SER A 236 -8.82 16.04 -3.77
C SER A 236 -8.36 16.76 -2.52
N TRP A 237 -7.33 16.26 -1.84
CA TRP A 237 -6.76 16.86 -0.63
C TRP A 237 -6.32 18.30 -0.87
N TYR A 238 -5.59 18.55 -1.98
CA TYR A 238 -5.14 19.91 -2.32
C TYR A 238 -6.32 20.83 -2.67
N THR A 239 -7.27 20.35 -3.48
CA THR A 239 -8.37 21.18 -3.96
C THR A 239 -9.38 21.53 -2.88
N GLU A 240 -9.68 20.62 -1.97
CA GLU A 240 -10.60 20.84 -0.85
C GLU A 240 -10.09 21.89 0.15
N LYS A 241 -8.77 21.96 0.29
CA LYS A 241 -8.09 22.96 1.15
C LYS A 241 -7.67 24.22 0.40
N GLY A 242 -7.97 24.33 -0.88
CA GLY A 242 -7.55 25.47 -1.71
C GLY A 242 -6.03 25.57 -1.90
N LEU A 243 -5.33 24.46 -1.75
CA LEU A 243 -3.87 24.35 -1.90
C LEU A 243 -3.49 24.06 -3.34
N SER A 244 -2.27 24.43 -3.70
CA SER A 244 -1.65 24.07 -4.97
C SER A 244 -0.20 23.65 -4.74
N ASN A 245 0.28 22.70 -5.53
CA ASN A 245 1.66 22.22 -5.48
C ASN A 245 2.31 22.42 -6.85
N SER A 246 3.41 23.19 -6.88
CA SER A 246 4.15 23.48 -8.12
C SER A 246 4.76 22.22 -8.76
N ASP A 247 5.05 21.21 -7.96
CA ASP A 247 5.64 19.94 -8.41
C ASP A 247 4.58 18.91 -8.83
N GLY A 248 3.29 19.27 -8.73
CA GLY A 248 2.18 18.37 -8.93
C GLY A 248 1.89 17.50 -7.71
N TYR A 249 1.35 16.30 -7.93
CA TYR A 249 1.06 15.35 -6.84
C TYR A 249 2.25 14.43 -6.63
N SER A 250 2.56 14.14 -5.36
CA SER A 250 3.81 13.46 -4.94
C SER A 250 3.73 11.92 -5.01
N MET A 251 2.91 11.37 -5.92
CA MET A 251 2.66 9.94 -6.04
C MET A 251 3.94 9.11 -6.27
N ASP A 252 4.91 9.66 -6.99
CA ASP A 252 6.22 9.05 -7.19
C ASP A 252 7.01 8.90 -5.88
N LEU A 253 6.87 9.86 -4.96
CA LEU A 253 7.48 9.81 -3.64
C LEU A 253 6.82 8.75 -2.75
N ALA A 254 5.50 8.64 -2.80
CA ALA A 254 4.78 7.57 -2.09
C ALA A 254 5.21 6.19 -2.61
N GLN A 255 5.38 6.03 -3.91
CA GLN A 255 5.85 4.78 -4.51
C GLN A 255 7.31 4.48 -4.15
N ASP A 256 8.18 5.49 -4.04
CA ASP A 256 9.57 5.33 -3.57
C ASP A 256 9.60 4.82 -2.12
N LEU A 257 8.81 5.43 -1.22
CA LEU A 257 8.68 4.98 0.16
C LEU A 257 8.14 3.54 0.25
N ILE A 258 7.07 3.21 -0.50
CA ILE A 258 6.51 1.84 -0.54
C ILE A 258 7.56 0.84 -1.04
N ALA A 259 8.32 1.20 -2.07
CA ALA A 259 9.38 0.33 -2.62
C ALA A 259 10.52 0.13 -1.64
N ALA A 260 10.91 1.18 -0.90
CA ALA A 260 11.97 1.10 0.12
C ALA A 260 11.52 0.30 1.35
N THR A 261 10.24 0.37 1.72
CA THR A 261 9.65 -0.37 2.85
C THR A 261 9.37 -1.84 2.48
N GLY A 262 8.90 -2.08 1.26
CA GLY A 262 8.61 -3.43 0.75
C GLY A 262 9.90 -4.23 0.44
N ARG A 263 9.77 -5.56 0.35
CA ARG A 263 10.87 -6.49 -0.01
C ARG A 263 10.89 -6.81 -1.48
#